data_2491620cc1fd8889791df9e5432b3b05
#
_entry.id   2491620cc1fd8889791df9e5432b3b05
#
_cell.length_a   1.000
_cell.length_b   1.000
_cell.length_c   1.000
_cell.angle_alpha   90.00
_cell.angle_beta   90.00
_cell.angle_gamma   90.00
#
_symmetry.space_group_name_H-M   'P 1'
#
loop_
_entity.id
_entity.type
_entity.pdbx_description
1 polymer ?
#
loop_
_entity_poly.entity_id
_entity_poly.type
_entity_poly.pdbx_seq_one_letter_code
_entity_poly.pdbx_strand_id
1 'polypeptide(L)'
;VSKKLSKTILFAFLGIAAGTAIRSTASPQTPPAAAGAAAAPVAERLSIIDLQPFRTSSTAAILTEGHHVHATLTNLNPAINRWYLLSVDTGQNAARRDYHLENATPQLGTLSLTTSVPTGLAIRIGDAGEPCPIWDSSTGSPLESARRTRLPEAPLCRGSIYLRNLVSGRRSAVEQWSDYLRDHVWGGEQMIAYAKSQTADRYAETEQPHPNSGATARLTTPGAPTPAEIEPAFSRMALNARQLELRHAGDATELVEGQWYRLLGTPDAFVSAITPDAISRHLLDDHDPHVNALDTLEAKSIAYLVAFDLDHLDLHFVMGTDHPRLNWSSRAPRAPADSSLLGPDGIDDPAPLVPTGIVSVWDTRVTAATFAGGFKREHGAFHFGPMALHNQGTHYGFIEEGVVFSRLNAGLSTVLVMQDGYVDLRAWQATDSPLLKNIRYARQNGVPLIQFDPARGVGVPGALVNDWGRGNWSGSVKEDLRTLRAGLCLLTQKNQRFLVYGYFSDATPSGMARVFQAYHCRDAMHLDMNALEHTYLAIYSHGTKGIAIEHLIVGMASLDRDLAAGPSPRFLVTPDNRDFFYFTRRVER
;
A
#
# COMPACT_ATOMS: atom_id res chain seq x y z
N VAL A 1 27.55 -17.56 -3.73
CA VAL A 1 27.24 -16.94 -2.42
C VAL A 1 25.80 -17.27 -2.01
N SER A 2 24.82 -17.33 -2.95
CA SER A 2 23.38 -17.54 -2.69
C SER A 2 23.01 -18.92 -2.10
N LYS A 3 23.74 -19.99 -2.41
CA LYS A 3 23.40 -21.36 -1.94
C LYS A 3 23.81 -21.68 -0.49
N LYS A 4 24.66 -20.88 0.15
CA LYS A 4 25.06 -21.08 1.56
C LYS A 4 24.09 -20.42 2.57
N LEU A 5 23.36 -19.36 2.17
CA LEU A 5 22.43 -18.66 3.06
C LEU A 5 21.16 -19.47 3.35
N SER A 6 20.67 -20.24 2.37
CA SER A 6 19.47 -21.08 2.54
C SER A 6 19.64 -22.20 3.57
N LYS A 7 20.86 -22.72 3.74
CA LYS A 7 21.11 -23.83 4.69
C LYS A 7 21.24 -23.37 6.15
N THR A 8 21.69 -22.15 6.39
CA THR A 8 21.90 -21.66 7.76
C THR A 8 20.57 -21.26 8.43
N ILE A 9 19.60 -20.78 7.66
CA ILE A 9 18.26 -20.49 8.19
C ILE A 9 17.48 -21.78 8.49
N LEU A 10 17.65 -22.82 7.71
CA LEU A 10 16.97 -24.11 7.92
C LEU A 10 17.49 -24.84 9.19
N PHE A 11 18.78 -24.72 9.54
CA PHE A 11 19.34 -25.37 10.72
C PHE A 11 19.00 -24.66 12.05
N ALA A 12 18.72 -23.37 12.06
CA ALA A 12 18.28 -22.66 13.26
C ALA A 12 16.84 -23.03 13.69
N PHE A 13 16.01 -23.52 12.77
CA PHE A 13 14.63 -23.92 13.08
C PHE A 13 14.49 -25.40 13.52
N LEU A 14 15.44 -26.25 13.23
CA LEU A 14 15.39 -27.69 13.59
C LEU A 14 15.95 -28.02 14.97
N GLY A 15 16.64 -27.08 15.64
CA GLY A 15 17.29 -27.30 16.93
C GLY A 15 16.41 -27.09 18.19
N ILE A 16 15.18 -26.59 18.07
CA ILE A 16 14.35 -26.18 19.22
C ILE A 16 13.21 -27.19 19.55
N ALA A 17 13.04 -28.25 18.77
CA ALA A 17 11.94 -29.20 18.97
C ALA A 17 12.17 -30.29 20.03
N ALA A 18 13.26 -30.25 20.80
CA ALA A 18 13.55 -31.25 21.85
C ALA A 18 13.85 -30.58 23.20
N GLY A 19 12.81 -30.24 23.96
CA GLY A 19 12.99 -29.69 25.29
C GLY A 19 11.72 -29.47 26.10
N THR A 20 11.34 -30.47 26.91
CA THR A 20 10.56 -30.45 28.15
C THR A 20 9.08 -30.01 28.11
N ALA A 21 8.22 -31.00 28.10
CA ALA A 21 6.82 -30.89 28.51
C ALA A 21 6.73 -30.82 30.05
N ILE A 22 6.44 -29.65 30.60
CA ILE A 22 5.99 -29.51 32.00
C ILE A 22 4.45 -29.58 32.01
N ARG A 23 3.91 -30.67 32.51
CA ARG A 23 2.48 -30.82 32.80
C ARG A 23 2.09 -29.95 33.99
N SER A 24 1.29 -28.93 33.74
CA SER A 24 0.52 -28.25 34.81
C SER A 24 -0.90 -28.81 34.81
N THR A 25 -1.28 -29.47 35.88
CA THR A 25 -2.64 -29.93 36.16
C THR A 25 -3.42 -28.79 36.80
N ALA A 26 -4.22 -28.08 36.01
CA ALA A 26 -5.28 -27.21 36.54
C ALA A 26 -6.62 -27.78 36.10
N SER A 27 -7.48 -28.13 37.05
CA SER A 27 -8.85 -28.58 36.83
C SER A 27 -9.71 -27.46 36.21
N PRO A 28 -10.58 -27.76 35.25
CA PRO A 28 -11.50 -26.77 34.72
C PRO A 28 -12.65 -26.51 35.68
N GLN A 29 -12.79 -25.28 36.16
CA GLN A 29 -14.03 -24.80 36.77
C GLN A 29 -15.02 -24.42 35.67
N THR A 30 -16.18 -25.06 35.70
CA THR A 30 -17.33 -24.76 34.82
C THR A 30 -17.96 -23.44 35.26
N PRO A 31 -18.10 -22.43 34.40
CA PRO A 31 -18.86 -21.23 34.72
C PRO A 31 -20.38 -21.52 34.72
N PRO A 32 -21.20 -20.82 35.53
CA PRO A 32 -22.65 -21.00 35.57
C PRO A 32 -23.29 -20.55 34.24
N ALA A 33 -24.28 -21.32 33.78
CA ALA A 33 -25.06 -21.05 32.61
C ALA A 33 -25.75 -19.67 32.68
N ALA A 34 -25.39 -18.78 31.78
CA ALA A 34 -26.07 -17.50 31.59
C ALA A 34 -27.43 -17.73 30.93
N ALA A 35 -28.48 -17.18 31.54
CA ALA A 35 -29.83 -17.19 31.04
C ALA A 35 -29.93 -16.54 29.63
N GLY A 36 -30.75 -17.12 28.77
CA GLY A 36 -30.88 -16.82 27.36
C GLY A 36 -31.02 -15.32 27.03
N ALA A 37 -29.98 -14.78 26.44
CA ALA A 37 -30.08 -13.58 25.65
C ALA A 37 -30.68 -13.98 24.29
N ALA A 38 -31.78 -13.32 23.90
CA ALA A 38 -32.36 -13.47 22.58
C ALA A 38 -31.25 -13.21 21.54
N ALA A 39 -31.09 -14.13 20.59
CA ALA A 39 -30.12 -13.99 19.52
C ALA A 39 -30.37 -12.65 18.82
N ALA A 40 -29.36 -11.78 18.82
CA ALA A 40 -29.41 -10.55 18.02
C ALA A 40 -29.66 -10.94 16.56
N PRO A 41 -30.49 -10.15 15.83
CA PRO A 41 -30.76 -10.46 14.43
C PRO A 41 -29.41 -10.58 13.69
N VAL A 42 -29.21 -11.70 12.98
CA VAL A 42 -28.04 -11.91 12.13
C VAL A 42 -27.98 -10.73 11.17
N ALA A 43 -26.92 -9.93 11.26
CA ALA A 43 -26.75 -8.80 10.37
C ALA A 43 -26.80 -9.30 8.92
N GLU A 44 -27.60 -8.66 8.09
CA GLU A 44 -27.75 -9.03 6.68
C GLU A 44 -26.36 -8.95 6.01
N ARG A 45 -25.97 -10.04 5.35
CA ARG A 45 -24.66 -10.16 4.71
C ARG A 45 -24.63 -9.27 3.48
N LEU A 46 -23.76 -8.27 3.49
CA LEU A 46 -23.55 -7.39 2.35
C LEU A 46 -22.57 -8.03 1.35
N SER A 47 -22.72 -7.71 0.07
CA SER A 47 -21.71 -7.97 -0.94
C SER A 47 -20.77 -6.77 -1.09
N ILE A 48 -19.60 -6.96 -1.71
CA ILE A 48 -18.70 -5.84 -2.04
C ILE A 48 -19.41 -4.80 -2.92
N ILE A 49 -20.40 -5.19 -3.71
CA ILE A 49 -21.18 -4.29 -4.57
C ILE A 49 -22.06 -3.35 -3.75
N ASP A 50 -22.51 -3.79 -2.58
CA ASP A 50 -23.33 -2.96 -1.68
C ASP A 50 -22.51 -1.86 -0.99
N LEU A 51 -21.18 -2.00 -0.97
CA LEU A 51 -20.28 -0.92 -0.53
C LEU A 51 -20.12 0.22 -1.55
N GLN A 52 -20.61 0.05 -2.80
CA GLN A 52 -20.45 1.04 -3.87
C GLN A 52 -21.61 2.05 -3.87
N PRO A 53 -21.45 3.24 -3.22
CA PRO A 53 -22.58 4.15 -3.00
C PRO A 53 -23.03 4.89 -4.26
N PHE A 54 -22.17 4.95 -5.29
CA PHE A 54 -22.40 5.74 -6.50
C PHE A 54 -22.70 4.89 -7.73
N ARG A 55 -22.78 3.56 -7.58
CA ARG A 55 -22.99 2.65 -8.70
C ARG A 55 -24.26 2.95 -9.49
N THR A 56 -24.20 2.77 -10.79
CA THR A 56 -25.35 2.81 -11.70
C THR A 56 -25.37 1.55 -12.53
N SER A 57 -26.57 1.05 -12.86
CA SER A 57 -26.71 -0.19 -13.63
C SER A 57 -27.63 0.01 -14.83
N SER A 58 -27.33 -0.69 -15.91
CA SER A 58 -28.19 -0.85 -17.09
C SER A 58 -28.36 -2.33 -17.38
N THR A 59 -29.54 -2.71 -17.89
CA THR A 59 -29.86 -4.10 -18.20
C THR A 59 -30.19 -4.25 -19.68
N ALA A 60 -29.87 -5.40 -20.23
CA ALA A 60 -30.28 -5.82 -21.57
C ALA A 60 -30.71 -7.29 -21.53
N ALA A 61 -31.62 -7.66 -22.41
CA ALA A 61 -32.03 -9.04 -22.60
C ALA A 61 -31.90 -9.42 -24.08
N ILE A 62 -31.37 -10.61 -24.32
CA ILE A 62 -31.28 -11.20 -25.66
C ILE A 62 -31.96 -12.58 -25.64
N LEU A 63 -32.48 -12.97 -26.81
CA LEU A 63 -32.98 -14.35 -27.01
C LEU A 63 -31.92 -15.12 -27.79
N THR A 64 -31.41 -16.20 -27.21
CA THR A 64 -30.47 -17.09 -27.87
C THR A 64 -30.87 -18.54 -27.63
N GLU A 65 -30.91 -19.36 -28.70
CA GLU A 65 -31.28 -20.78 -28.63
C GLU A 65 -32.62 -21.05 -27.89
N GLY A 66 -33.58 -20.13 -28.01
CA GLY A 66 -34.89 -20.25 -27.36
C GLY A 66 -34.93 -19.87 -25.88
N HIS A 67 -33.82 -19.36 -25.32
CA HIS A 67 -33.71 -18.93 -23.92
C HIS A 67 -33.45 -17.42 -23.82
N HIS A 68 -34.04 -16.78 -22.79
CA HIS A 68 -33.73 -15.41 -22.44
C HIS A 68 -32.43 -15.35 -21.63
N VAL A 69 -31.48 -14.58 -22.13
CA VAL A 69 -30.25 -14.23 -21.41
C VAL A 69 -30.38 -12.81 -20.92
N HIS A 70 -30.28 -12.61 -19.61
CA HIS A 70 -30.30 -11.30 -18.98
C HIS A 70 -28.87 -10.86 -18.67
N ALA A 71 -28.52 -9.63 -19.07
CA ALA A 71 -27.23 -9.05 -18.75
C ALA A 71 -27.42 -7.73 -18.00
N THR A 72 -26.61 -7.51 -16.98
CA THR A 72 -26.56 -6.26 -16.23
C THR A 72 -25.14 -5.72 -16.27
N LEU A 73 -24.99 -4.49 -16.75
CA LEU A 73 -23.72 -3.75 -16.70
C LEU A 73 -23.83 -2.69 -15.60
N THR A 74 -22.98 -2.82 -14.59
CA THR A 74 -22.91 -1.89 -13.46
C THR A 74 -21.64 -1.07 -13.56
N ASN A 75 -21.74 0.26 -13.71
CA ASN A 75 -20.66 1.20 -13.52
C ASN A 75 -20.48 1.41 -12.02
N LEU A 76 -19.33 1.04 -11.47
CA LEU A 76 -19.10 1.03 -10.02
C LEU A 76 -18.93 2.44 -9.45
N ASN A 77 -18.37 3.38 -10.22
CA ASN A 77 -18.34 4.81 -9.92
C ASN A 77 -18.35 5.63 -11.21
N PRO A 78 -19.51 6.21 -11.60
CA PRO A 78 -19.63 6.99 -12.83
C PRO A 78 -18.75 8.24 -12.89
N ALA A 79 -18.36 8.82 -11.76
CA ALA A 79 -17.47 9.98 -11.74
C ALA A 79 -16.05 9.61 -12.21
N ILE A 80 -15.57 8.41 -11.86
CA ILE A 80 -14.27 7.87 -12.28
C ILE A 80 -14.38 7.13 -13.61
N ASN A 81 -15.50 6.43 -13.82
CA ASN A 81 -15.85 5.76 -15.07
C ASN A 81 -14.85 4.69 -15.54
N ARG A 82 -14.13 4.07 -14.61
CA ARG A 82 -13.06 3.11 -14.93
C ARG A 82 -13.52 1.67 -14.83
N TRP A 83 -14.13 1.25 -13.71
CA TRP A 83 -14.45 -0.14 -13.44
C TRP A 83 -15.93 -0.44 -13.53
N TYR A 84 -16.22 -1.56 -14.18
CA TYR A 84 -17.55 -2.07 -14.44
C TYR A 84 -17.67 -3.53 -14.03
N LEU A 85 -18.87 -3.92 -13.64
CA LEU A 85 -19.24 -5.31 -13.45
C LEU A 85 -20.28 -5.70 -14.50
N LEU A 86 -19.97 -6.70 -15.34
CA LEU A 86 -20.92 -7.30 -16.24
C LEU A 86 -21.38 -8.63 -15.64
N SER A 87 -22.68 -8.74 -15.36
CA SER A 87 -23.32 -9.96 -14.91
C SER A 87 -24.15 -10.55 -16.04
N VAL A 88 -23.95 -11.82 -16.35
CA VAL A 88 -24.69 -12.55 -17.39
C VAL A 88 -25.41 -13.73 -16.76
N ASP A 89 -26.73 -13.74 -16.87
CA ASP A 89 -27.61 -14.82 -16.43
C ASP A 89 -28.26 -15.49 -17.64
N THR A 90 -27.96 -16.76 -17.86
CA THR A 90 -28.46 -17.52 -19.01
C THR A 90 -29.78 -18.22 -18.74
N GLY A 91 -30.34 -18.14 -17.53
CA GLY A 91 -31.64 -18.68 -17.17
C GLY A 91 -31.76 -20.22 -17.15
N GLN A 92 -30.69 -20.94 -17.49
CA GLN A 92 -30.68 -22.41 -17.58
C GLN A 92 -29.87 -22.98 -16.42
N ASN A 93 -30.38 -23.28 -15.29
CA ASN A 93 -29.69 -23.97 -14.18
C ASN A 93 -28.15 -23.65 -14.04
N ALA A 94 -27.64 -22.75 -14.86
CA ALA A 94 -26.28 -22.27 -14.88
C ALA A 94 -26.19 -21.05 -13.96
N ALA A 95 -25.25 -21.08 -13.04
CA ALA A 95 -25.00 -19.95 -12.15
C ALA A 95 -24.71 -18.68 -12.96
N ARG A 96 -25.28 -17.57 -12.54
CA ARG A 96 -24.93 -16.22 -12.98
C ARG A 96 -23.40 -16.09 -13.02
N ARG A 97 -22.88 -15.51 -14.09
CA ARG A 97 -21.44 -15.24 -14.25
C ARG A 97 -21.20 -13.76 -14.19
N ASP A 98 -20.24 -13.39 -13.36
CA ASP A 98 -19.80 -12.01 -13.20
C ASP A 98 -18.40 -11.82 -13.81
N TYR A 99 -18.22 -10.67 -14.48
CA TYR A 99 -16.98 -10.29 -15.16
C TYR A 99 -16.60 -8.88 -14.73
N HIS A 100 -15.39 -8.71 -14.18
CA HIS A 100 -14.86 -7.41 -13.82
C HIS A 100 -14.19 -6.78 -15.04
N LEU A 101 -14.80 -5.74 -15.59
CA LEU A 101 -14.33 -5.05 -16.78
C LEU A 101 -13.69 -3.72 -16.40
N GLU A 102 -12.64 -3.37 -17.12
CA GLU A 102 -11.95 -2.09 -16.98
C GLU A 102 -12.01 -1.29 -18.29
N ASN A 103 -12.46 -0.05 -18.21
CA ASN A 103 -12.45 0.91 -19.32
C ASN A 103 -11.09 1.59 -19.38
N ALA A 104 -10.28 1.26 -20.37
CA ALA A 104 -8.95 1.86 -20.56
C ALA A 104 -9.00 3.34 -20.91
N THR A 105 -10.14 3.81 -21.46
CA THR A 105 -10.31 5.16 -22.00
C THR A 105 -11.53 5.87 -21.42
N PRO A 106 -11.60 6.07 -20.06
CA PRO A 106 -12.77 6.64 -19.40
C PRO A 106 -13.13 8.05 -19.89
N GLN A 107 -12.16 8.78 -20.44
CA GLN A 107 -12.34 10.10 -21.04
C GLN A 107 -13.12 10.08 -22.37
N LEU A 108 -13.17 8.92 -23.06
CA LEU A 108 -13.92 8.79 -24.33
C LEU A 108 -15.41 8.51 -24.11
N GLY A 109 -15.81 8.20 -22.88
CA GLY A 109 -17.20 7.99 -22.52
C GLY A 109 -17.45 6.76 -21.67
N THR A 110 -18.71 6.59 -21.28
CA THR A 110 -19.16 5.45 -20.47
C THR A 110 -19.36 4.21 -21.33
N LEU A 111 -19.21 3.05 -20.70
CA LEU A 111 -19.56 1.79 -21.34
C LEU A 111 -21.09 1.60 -21.29
N SER A 112 -21.68 1.24 -22.40
CA SER A 112 -23.10 0.90 -22.51
C SER A 112 -23.29 -0.47 -23.14
N LEU A 113 -24.28 -1.22 -22.62
CA LEU A 113 -24.66 -2.52 -23.17
C LEU A 113 -25.54 -2.33 -24.41
N THR A 114 -25.30 -3.14 -25.44
CA THR A 114 -26.12 -3.14 -26.66
C THR A 114 -26.34 -4.56 -27.15
N THR A 115 -27.47 -4.76 -27.82
CA THR A 115 -27.89 -6.03 -28.43
C THR A 115 -27.78 -5.99 -29.95
N SER A 116 -26.87 -5.17 -30.50
CA SER A 116 -26.72 -4.97 -31.95
C SER A 116 -26.25 -6.21 -32.71
N VAL A 117 -25.93 -7.30 -32.03
CA VAL A 117 -25.60 -8.61 -32.62
C VAL A 117 -26.79 -9.54 -32.36
N PRO A 118 -27.34 -10.23 -33.39
CA PRO A 118 -28.60 -10.98 -33.24
C PRO A 118 -28.60 -12.05 -32.15
N THR A 119 -27.44 -12.55 -31.72
CA THR A 119 -27.30 -13.67 -30.77
C THR A 119 -26.33 -13.37 -29.64
N GLY A 120 -25.89 -12.12 -29.46
CA GLY A 120 -24.83 -11.80 -28.51
C GLY A 120 -24.98 -10.43 -27.85
N LEU A 121 -24.07 -10.16 -26.91
CA LEU A 121 -23.93 -8.87 -26.23
C LEU A 121 -22.71 -8.14 -26.77
N ALA A 122 -22.85 -6.85 -26.96
CA ALA A 122 -21.76 -5.95 -27.30
C ALA A 122 -21.68 -4.80 -26.31
N ILE A 123 -20.50 -4.20 -26.17
CA ILE A 123 -20.30 -2.96 -25.41
C ILE A 123 -19.94 -1.85 -26.41
N ARG A 124 -20.52 -0.67 -26.14
CA ARG A 124 -20.17 0.58 -26.83
C ARG A 124 -19.51 1.53 -25.84
N ILE A 125 -18.49 2.25 -26.28
CA ILE A 125 -17.80 3.29 -25.50
C ILE A 125 -18.30 4.65 -25.98
N GLY A 126 -18.97 5.39 -25.11
CA GLY A 126 -19.65 6.63 -25.47
C GLY A 126 -20.78 6.43 -26.50
N ASP A 127 -21.41 7.53 -26.92
CA ASP A 127 -22.58 7.47 -27.81
C ASP A 127 -22.22 7.15 -29.26
N ALA A 128 -21.05 7.59 -29.72
CA ALA A 128 -20.58 7.44 -31.11
C ALA A 128 -19.69 6.20 -31.34
N GLY A 129 -19.33 5.45 -30.29
CA GLY A 129 -18.44 4.29 -30.42
C GLY A 129 -19.08 3.14 -31.20
N GLU A 130 -18.28 2.39 -31.96
CA GLU A 130 -18.76 1.17 -32.62
C GLU A 130 -19.02 0.09 -31.54
N PRO A 131 -20.11 -0.70 -31.67
CA PRO A 131 -20.36 -1.82 -30.79
C PRO A 131 -19.27 -2.89 -30.92
N CYS A 132 -18.67 -3.27 -29.81
CA CYS A 132 -17.70 -4.34 -29.73
C CYS A 132 -18.37 -5.61 -29.15
N PRO A 133 -18.48 -6.72 -29.92
CA PRO A 133 -19.00 -7.97 -29.39
C PRO A 133 -18.14 -8.49 -28.27
N ILE A 134 -18.77 -8.87 -27.14
CA ILE A 134 -18.06 -9.35 -25.95
C ILE A 134 -18.52 -10.74 -25.53
N TRP A 135 -19.77 -11.08 -25.76
CA TRP A 135 -20.34 -12.35 -25.30
C TRP A 135 -21.35 -12.90 -26.31
N ASP A 136 -21.31 -14.21 -26.49
CA ASP A 136 -22.31 -15.02 -27.18
C ASP A 136 -22.46 -16.37 -26.43
N SER A 137 -23.39 -17.22 -26.86
CA SER A 137 -23.62 -18.54 -26.23
C SER A 137 -22.51 -19.53 -26.47
N SER A 138 -21.57 -19.25 -27.37
CA SER A 138 -20.47 -20.15 -27.68
C SER A 138 -19.40 -20.17 -26.59
N THR A 139 -18.72 -21.30 -26.44
CA THR A 139 -17.54 -21.41 -25.56
C THR A 139 -16.36 -20.56 -26.05
N GLY A 140 -16.44 -20.05 -27.27
CA GLY A 140 -15.44 -19.20 -27.91
C GLY A 140 -15.69 -17.71 -27.77
N SER A 141 -16.70 -17.30 -26.98
CA SER A 141 -17.02 -15.88 -26.79
C SER A 141 -15.80 -15.05 -26.35
N PRO A 142 -15.70 -13.78 -26.74
CA PRO A 142 -14.54 -12.96 -26.42
C PRO A 142 -14.23 -12.89 -24.91
N LEU A 143 -15.25 -12.77 -24.04
CA LEU A 143 -15.06 -12.79 -22.57
C LEU A 143 -14.48 -14.11 -22.08
N GLU A 144 -15.01 -15.26 -22.55
CA GLU A 144 -14.51 -16.57 -22.16
C GLU A 144 -13.10 -16.83 -22.72
N SER A 145 -12.80 -16.31 -23.89
CA SER A 145 -11.45 -16.36 -24.46
C SER A 145 -10.48 -15.53 -23.65
N ALA A 146 -10.84 -14.30 -23.30
CA ALA A 146 -10.05 -13.44 -22.43
C ALA A 146 -9.81 -14.07 -21.04
N ARG A 147 -10.84 -14.70 -20.44
CA ARG A 147 -10.72 -15.40 -19.15
C ARG A 147 -9.72 -16.56 -19.20
N ARG A 148 -9.72 -17.32 -20.31
CA ARG A 148 -8.78 -18.46 -20.50
C ARG A 148 -7.33 -18.05 -20.66
N THR A 149 -7.03 -16.80 -21.03
CA THR A 149 -5.65 -16.32 -21.11
C THR A 149 -4.95 -16.28 -19.76
N ARG A 150 -5.72 -16.13 -18.68
CA ARG A 150 -5.22 -15.91 -17.31
C ARG A 150 -4.29 -14.70 -17.17
N LEU A 151 -4.31 -13.79 -18.15
CA LEU A 151 -3.62 -12.50 -17.98
C LEU A 151 -4.33 -11.70 -16.90
N PRO A 152 -3.63 -11.00 -16.01
CA PRO A 152 -4.25 -10.15 -14.99
C PRO A 152 -5.26 -9.18 -15.62
N GLU A 153 -4.89 -8.59 -16.74
CA GLU A 153 -5.69 -7.69 -17.57
C GLU A 153 -5.70 -8.22 -19.00
N ALA A 154 -6.77 -8.93 -19.36
CA ALA A 154 -6.90 -9.52 -20.70
C ALA A 154 -7.60 -8.55 -21.65
N PRO A 155 -6.99 -8.19 -22.79
CA PRO A 155 -7.54 -7.18 -23.68
C PRO A 155 -8.81 -7.67 -24.37
N LEU A 156 -9.80 -6.78 -24.44
CA LEU A 156 -11.03 -6.86 -25.21
C LEU A 156 -11.13 -5.61 -26.10
N CYS A 157 -11.97 -5.65 -27.12
CA CYS A 157 -12.28 -4.48 -27.94
C CYS A 157 -11.01 -3.74 -28.44
N ARG A 158 -10.02 -4.49 -28.92
CA ARG A 158 -8.71 -3.96 -29.37
C ARG A 158 -7.94 -3.20 -28.29
N GLY A 159 -8.14 -3.57 -27.02
CA GLY A 159 -7.45 -2.94 -25.88
C GLY A 159 -8.13 -1.67 -25.34
N SER A 160 -9.35 -1.36 -25.78
CA SER A 160 -10.13 -0.27 -25.17
C SER A 160 -10.84 -0.70 -23.90
N ILE A 161 -11.02 -2.01 -23.71
CA ILE A 161 -11.60 -2.63 -22.52
C ILE A 161 -10.69 -3.80 -22.12
N TYR A 162 -10.57 -4.05 -20.82
CA TYR A 162 -9.85 -5.20 -20.30
C TYR A 162 -10.75 -6.02 -19.38
N LEU A 163 -10.62 -7.34 -19.43
CA LEU A 163 -11.17 -8.24 -18.42
C LEU A 163 -10.12 -8.44 -17.35
N ARG A 164 -10.45 -8.13 -16.09
CA ARG A 164 -9.59 -8.41 -14.93
C ARG A 164 -9.81 -9.86 -14.50
N ASN A 165 -8.75 -10.66 -14.54
CA ASN A 165 -8.78 -12.06 -14.16
C ASN A 165 -8.15 -12.28 -12.79
N LEU A 166 -8.73 -13.21 -12.03
CA LEU A 166 -8.14 -13.64 -10.78
C LEU A 166 -6.78 -14.29 -11.02
N VAL A 167 -5.76 -13.76 -10.37
CA VAL A 167 -4.38 -14.22 -10.43
C VAL A 167 -3.81 -14.37 -9.02
N SER A 168 -2.78 -15.21 -8.89
CA SER A 168 -2.04 -15.34 -7.63
C SER A 168 -0.85 -14.41 -7.63
N GLY A 169 -0.81 -13.51 -6.68
CA GLY A 169 0.34 -12.63 -6.46
C GLY A 169 1.55 -13.38 -5.91
N ARG A 170 2.71 -12.79 -6.14
CA ARG A 170 3.97 -13.31 -5.60
C ARG A 170 3.99 -13.12 -4.09
N ARG A 171 4.49 -14.15 -3.39
CA ARG A 171 4.88 -14.09 -1.97
C ARG A 171 6.32 -14.53 -1.82
N SER A 172 7.06 -13.92 -0.92
CA SER A 172 8.37 -14.44 -0.57
C SER A 172 8.25 -15.75 0.22
N ALA A 173 9.29 -16.61 0.14
CA ALA A 173 9.29 -17.84 0.94
C ALA A 173 9.26 -17.52 2.46
N VAL A 174 9.89 -16.44 2.89
CA VAL A 174 9.88 -15.99 4.29
C VAL A 174 8.48 -15.57 4.71
N GLU A 175 7.75 -14.87 3.86
CA GLU A 175 6.36 -14.49 4.13
C GLU A 175 5.44 -15.72 4.22
N GLN A 176 5.56 -16.66 3.27
CA GLN A 176 4.79 -17.90 3.30
C GLN A 176 5.01 -18.70 4.60
N TRP A 177 6.26 -18.85 5.04
CA TRP A 177 6.60 -19.50 6.28
C TRP A 177 6.11 -18.73 7.52
N SER A 178 6.22 -17.40 7.50
CA SER A 178 5.72 -16.56 8.60
C SER A 178 4.21 -16.65 8.76
N ASP A 179 3.47 -16.62 7.66
CA ASP A 179 2.02 -16.77 7.66
C ASP A 179 1.64 -18.17 8.13
N TYR A 180 2.30 -19.22 7.61
CA TYR A 180 2.05 -20.60 8.07
C TYR A 180 2.30 -20.79 9.57
N LEU A 181 3.42 -20.28 10.10
CA LEU A 181 3.73 -20.37 11.53
C LEU A 181 2.69 -19.62 12.38
N ARG A 182 2.25 -18.44 11.93
CA ARG A 182 1.26 -17.65 12.63
C ARG A 182 -0.10 -18.32 12.68
N ASP A 183 -0.52 -18.90 11.57
CA ASP A 183 -1.87 -19.42 11.42
C ASP A 183 -2.02 -20.86 11.93
N HIS A 184 -0.95 -21.67 11.96
CA HIS A 184 -1.03 -23.12 12.20
C HIS A 184 -0.18 -23.61 13.38
N VAL A 185 0.72 -22.79 13.93
CA VAL A 185 1.63 -23.24 15.00
C VAL A 185 1.37 -22.45 16.29
N TRP A 186 1.03 -23.17 17.35
CA TRP A 186 0.87 -22.55 18.67
C TRP A 186 2.18 -21.89 19.09
N GLY A 187 2.13 -20.60 19.46
CA GLY A 187 3.35 -19.82 19.73
C GLY A 187 4.11 -19.37 18.47
N GLY A 188 3.57 -19.58 17.26
CA GLY A 188 4.22 -19.20 16.01
C GLY A 188 4.51 -17.69 15.91
N GLU A 189 3.64 -16.84 16.44
CA GLU A 189 3.90 -15.39 16.47
C GLU A 189 5.09 -15.02 17.33
N GLN A 190 5.24 -15.67 18.52
CA GLN A 190 6.41 -15.48 19.38
C GLN A 190 7.70 -15.96 18.70
N MET A 191 7.65 -17.08 17.98
CA MET A 191 8.78 -17.58 17.19
C MET A 191 9.19 -16.59 16.09
N ILE A 192 8.21 -16.03 15.39
CA ILE A 192 8.44 -15.01 14.36
C ILE A 192 9.02 -13.74 14.98
N ALA A 193 8.46 -13.28 16.11
CA ALA A 193 8.96 -12.10 16.83
C ALA A 193 10.41 -12.30 17.28
N TYR A 194 10.73 -13.48 17.82
CA TYR A 194 12.11 -13.83 18.19
C TYR A 194 13.04 -13.87 16.99
N ALA A 195 12.66 -14.52 15.88
CA ALA A 195 13.45 -14.54 14.66
C ALA A 195 13.69 -13.13 14.10
N LYS A 196 12.67 -12.27 14.14
CA LYS A 196 12.78 -10.86 13.73
C LYS A 196 13.72 -10.07 14.63
N SER A 197 13.67 -10.27 15.96
CA SER A 197 14.59 -9.59 16.89
C SER A 197 16.06 -9.96 16.63
N GLN A 198 16.33 -11.19 16.18
CA GLN A 198 17.69 -11.62 15.81
C GLN A 198 18.16 -11.09 14.43
N THR A 199 17.25 -10.54 13.63
CA THR A 199 17.55 -10.02 12.29
C THR A 199 17.32 -8.52 12.17
N ALA A 200 16.76 -7.86 13.20
CA ALA A 200 16.46 -6.43 13.21
C ALA A 200 17.70 -5.59 12.91
N ASP A 201 18.82 -5.93 13.52
CA ASP A 201 20.10 -5.20 13.34
C ASP A 201 20.72 -5.35 11.95
N ARG A 202 20.18 -6.24 11.12
CA ARG A 202 20.78 -6.54 9.80
C ARG A 202 20.71 -5.35 8.82
N TYR A 203 19.72 -4.51 8.97
CA TYR A 203 19.47 -3.35 8.10
C TYR A 203 19.73 -2.03 8.81
N ALA A 204 20.07 -2.08 10.10
CA ALA A 204 20.46 -0.90 10.84
C ALA A 204 21.75 -0.33 10.23
N GLU A 205 21.67 0.91 9.76
CA GLU A 205 22.80 1.65 9.23
C GLU A 205 23.03 2.85 10.13
N THR A 206 24.07 2.76 10.95
CA THR A 206 24.51 3.88 11.79
C THR A 206 25.74 4.51 11.19
N GLU A 207 25.77 5.82 11.12
CA GLU A 207 26.90 6.57 10.58
C GLU A 207 27.26 7.72 11.52
N GLN A 208 28.53 8.09 11.52
CA GLN A 208 28.98 9.32 12.16
C GLN A 208 29.25 10.34 11.06
N PRO A 209 28.50 11.45 11.02
CA PRO A 209 28.75 12.50 10.06
C PRO A 209 30.18 13.00 10.17
N HIS A 210 30.84 13.25 9.04
CA HIS A 210 32.20 13.74 8.95
C HIS A 210 32.25 15.04 8.12
N PRO A 211 33.26 15.91 8.32
CA PRO A 211 33.38 17.10 7.52
C PRO A 211 33.44 16.76 6.02
N ASN A 212 32.60 17.38 5.24
CA ASN A 212 32.61 17.23 3.78
C ASN A 212 33.93 17.78 3.22
N SER A 213 34.73 16.93 2.60
CA SER A 213 36.02 17.30 1.98
C SER A 213 35.86 18.06 0.67
N GLY A 214 34.68 17.97 0.04
CA GLY A 214 34.32 18.72 -1.15
C GLY A 214 33.82 20.12 -0.78
N ALA A 215 34.56 21.15 -1.05
CA ALA A 215 34.23 22.57 -0.79
C ALA A 215 33.07 23.08 -1.66
N THR A 216 32.06 22.29 -1.90
CA THR A 216 30.85 22.72 -2.61
C THR A 216 29.91 23.36 -1.60
N ALA A 217 29.88 24.69 -1.68
CA ALA A 217 28.79 25.53 -1.16
C ALA A 217 27.46 24.81 -1.32
N ARG A 218 26.51 25.03 -0.37
CA ARG A 218 25.10 24.61 -0.43
C ARG A 218 24.62 24.54 -1.88
N LEU A 219 24.68 23.36 -2.47
CA LEU A 219 24.09 23.13 -3.79
C LEU A 219 22.59 23.08 -3.56
N THR A 220 21.95 24.25 -3.67
CA THR A 220 20.50 24.26 -3.84
C THR A 220 20.22 23.58 -5.19
N THR A 221 19.81 22.35 -5.14
CA THR A 221 19.37 21.63 -6.34
C THR A 221 18.12 22.33 -6.86
N PRO A 222 18.15 22.93 -8.08
CA PRO A 222 16.99 23.65 -8.61
C PRO A 222 15.75 22.76 -8.64
N GLY A 223 14.62 23.27 -8.17
CA GLY A 223 13.35 22.54 -8.10
C GLY A 223 13.25 21.50 -6.98
N ALA A 224 14.28 21.34 -6.16
CA ALA A 224 14.22 20.45 -5.01
C ALA A 224 13.39 21.05 -3.85
N PRO A 225 12.87 20.19 -2.96
CA PRO A 225 12.27 20.66 -1.71
C PRO A 225 13.25 21.46 -0.84
N THR A 226 12.70 22.18 0.12
CA THR A 226 13.51 22.84 1.16
C THR A 226 14.33 21.79 1.92
N PRO A 227 15.64 22.00 2.13
CA PRO A 227 16.44 21.10 2.94
C PRO A 227 15.90 20.95 4.37
N ALA A 228 16.29 19.86 5.04
CA ALA A 228 15.92 19.64 6.42
C ALA A 228 16.41 20.75 7.36
N GLU A 229 15.64 21.03 8.40
CA GLU A 229 16.02 21.90 9.47
C GLU A 229 16.97 21.20 10.43
N ILE A 230 18.26 21.51 10.32
CA ILE A 230 19.34 20.85 11.05
C ILE A 230 20.13 21.86 11.88
N GLU A 231 20.82 21.38 12.90
CA GLU A 231 21.77 22.15 13.67
C GLU A 231 22.88 22.72 12.78
N PRO A 232 23.31 23.99 12.99
CA PRO A 232 24.36 24.60 12.19
C PRO A 232 25.68 23.81 12.13
N ALA A 233 25.99 23.07 13.18
CA ALA A 233 27.17 22.21 13.24
C ALA A 233 27.15 21.09 12.18
N PHE A 234 26.00 20.61 11.77
CA PHE A 234 25.83 19.56 10.77
C PHE A 234 25.70 20.09 9.32
N SER A 235 25.57 21.40 9.13
CA SER A 235 25.30 21.99 7.81
C SER A 235 26.38 21.73 6.75
N ARG A 236 27.56 21.28 7.16
CA ARG A 236 28.70 20.90 6.30
C ARG A 236 29.18 19.48 6.57
N MET A 237 28.40 18.69 7.29
CA MET A 237 28.73 17.29 7.56
C MET A 237 28.11 16.43 6.47
N ALA A 238 28.85 15.39 6.07
CA ALA A 238 28.44 14.40 5.09
C ALA A 238 28.28 13.03 5.73
N LEU A 239 27.40 12.22 5.13
CA LEU A 239 27.16 10.82 5.45
C LEU A 239 27.69 9.94 4.33
N ASN A 240 28.35 8.83 4.68
CA ASN A 240 28.65 7.78 3.73
C ASN A 240 27.38 6.95 3.47
N ALA A 241 26.68 7.22 2.40
CA ALA A 241 25.44 6.54 2.01
C ALA A 241 25.73 5.17 1.36
N ARG A 242 26.33 4.24 2.12
CA ARG A 242 26.84 2.95 1.57
C ARG A 242 25.77 2.01 1.06
N GLN A 243 24.56 2.10 1.62
CA GLN A 243 23.46 1.23 1.24
C GLN A 243 22.59 1.83 0.14
N LEU A 244 22.73 3.12 -0.15
CA LEU A 244 21.96 3.79 -1.19
C LEU A 244 22.41 3.34 -2.59
N GLU A 245 21.49 2.81 -3.40
CA GLU A 245 21.77 2.39 -4.78
C GLU A 245 21.23 3.38 -5.82
N LEU A 246 20.43 4.39 -5.42
CA LEU A 246 19.91 5.39 -6.34
C LEU A 246 21.01 6.32 -6.84
N ARG A 247 21.17 6.41 -8.15
CA ARG A 247 22.11 7.35 -8.77
C ARG A 247 21.55 8.77 -8.73
N HIS A 248 22.34 9.69 -8.23
CA HIS A 248 21.95 11.09 -8.04
C HIS A 248 23.01 12.08 -8.54
N ALA A 249 22.61 13.33 -8.71
CA ALA A 249 23.50 14.43 -9.05
C ALA A 249 24.33 14.82 -7.80
N GLY A 250 25.60 14.52 -7.79
CA GLY A 250 26.51 14.77 -6.66
C GLY A 250 27.59 13.71 -6.59
N ASP A 251 28.32 13.65 -5.49
CA ASP A 251 29.25 12.57 -5.23
C ASP A 251 28.46 11.28 -4.96
N ALA A 252 28.82 10.20 -5.63
CA ALA A 252 28.08 8.93 -5.55
C ALA A 252 28.17 8.25 -4.17
N THR A 253 29.07 8.68 -3.30
CA THR A 253 29.38 8.02 -2.04
C THR A 253 29.05 8.84 -0.80
N GLU A 254 28.88 10.16 -0.94
CA GLU A 254 28.66 11.06 0.19
C GLU A 254 27.43 11.96 -0.05
N LEU A 255 26.56 12.09 0.93
CA LEU A 255 25.45 13.03 0.96
C LEU A 255 25.61 13.97 2.14
N VAL A 256 25.50 15.29 1.90
CA VAL A 256 25.47 16.28 2.98
C VAL A 256 24.14 16.15 3.73
N GLU A 257 24.21 16.17 5.05
CA GLU A 257 23.08 16.05 5.97
C GLU A 257 21.89 16.94 5.55
N GLY A 258 20.74 16.32 5.37
CA GLY A 258 19.48 17.01 5.11
C GLY A 258 19.37 17.73 3.76
N GLN A 259 20.36 17.63 2.85
CA GLN A 259 20.33 18.24 1.53
C GLN A 259 19.67 17.34 0.49
N TRP A 260 19.04 17.93 -0.53
CA TRP A 260 18.37 17.20 -1.60
C TRP A 260 19.23 17.13 -2.86
N TYR A 261 19.29 15.94 -3.46
CA TYR A 261 20.02 15.62 -4.69
C TYR A 261 19.06 15.07 -5.73
N ARG A 262 19.09 15.61 -6.95
CA ARG A 262 18.25 15.15 -8.05
C ARG A 262 18.63 13.72 -8.46
N LEU A 263 17.66 12.85 -8.65
CA LEU A 263 17.88 11.50 -9.18
C LEU A 263 18.17 11.54 -10.68
N LEU A 264 19.12 10.71 -11.13
CA LEU A 264 19.48 10.64 -12.55
C LEU A 264 18.48 9.82 -13.37
N GLY A 265 17.87 8.82 -12.75
CA GLY A 265 16.88 7.94 -13.39
C GLY A 265 15.51 8.59 -13.59
N THR A 266 15.17 9.56 -12.72
CA THR A 266 13.90 10.31 -12.76
C THR A 266 14.16 11.73 -12.28
N PRO A 267 14.31 12.70 -13.21
CA PRO A 267 14.72 14.06 -12.87
C PRO A 267 13.69 14.84 -12.01
N ASP A 268 12.45 14.34 -11.92
CA ASP A 268 11.38 14.90 -11.10
C ASP A 268 11.33 14.27 -9.70
N ALA A 269 12.39 13.57 -9.33
CA ALA A 269 12.56 13.01 -7.99
C ALA A 269 13.92 13.39 -7.40
N PHE A 270 13.98 13.46 -6.08
CA PHE A 270 15.14 13.89 -5.31
C PHE A 270 15.38 12.94 -4.15
N VAL A 271 16.64 12.71 -3.79
CA VAL A 271 17.03 11.92 -2.61
C VAL A 271 17.75 12.78 -1.60
N SER A 272 17.53 12.51 -0.32
CA SER A 272 18.22 13.12 0.81
C SER A 272 18.55 12.05 1.85
N ALA A 273 19.59 12.29 2.65
CA ALA A 273 19.93 11.48 3.80
C ALA A 273 20.09 12.35 5.04
N ILE A 274 19.69 11.82 6.19
CA ILE A 274 19.82 12.50 7.49
C ILE A 274 20.01 11.48 8.60
N THR A 275 20.79 11.85 9.62
CA THR A 275 20.74 11.22 10.94
C THR A 275 19.83 12.06 11.85
N PRO A 276 18.96 11.45 12.68
CA PRO A 276 18.09 12.20 13.59
C PRO A 276 18.85 13.12 14.55
N ASP A 277 20.12 12.81 14.87
CA ASP A 277 21.03 13.62 15.68
C ASP A 277 21.34 14.99 15.06
N ALA A 278 21.27 15.09 13.73
CA ALA A 278 21.48 16.34 13.01
C ALA A 278 20.30 17.33 13.08
N ILE A 279 19.13 16.87 13.49
CA ILE A 279 17.92 17.71 13.56
C ILE A 279 18.12 18.88 14.53
N SER A 280 17.58 20.05 14.19
CA SER A 280 17.61 21.24 15.02
C SER A 280 17.15 20.98 16.44
N ARG A 281 17.91 21.45 17.44
CA ARG A 281 17.62 21.29 18.85
C ARG A 281 16.24 21.87 19.22
N HIS A 282 15.82 22.93 18.58
CA HIS A 282 14.51 23.49 18.87
C HIS A 282 13.36 22.54 18.54
N LEU A 283 13.53 21.61 17.56
CA LEU A 283 12.58 20.54 17.27
C LEU A 283 12.73 19.35 18.22
N LEU A 284 13.95 19.00 18.61
CA LEU A 284 14.20 17.87 19.50
C LEU A 284 13.85 18.16 20.95
N ASP A 285 14.03 19.40 21.42
CA ASP A 285 13.87 19.84 22.81
C ASP A 285 12.55 20.57 23.07
N ASP A 286 11.60 20.55 22.12
CA ASP A 286 10.30 21.24 22.24
C ASP A 286 9.36 20.63 23.31
N HIS A 287 9.78 19.51 23.94
CA HIS A 287 9.03 18.79 24.96
C HIS A 287 7.61 18.44 24.52
N ASP A 288 7.39 18.17 23.23
CA ASP A 288 6.10 17.71 22.73
C ASP A 288 5.72 16.38 23.43
N PRO A 289 4.58 16.32 24.15
CA PRO A 289 4.19 15.15 24.91
C PRO A 289 3.83 13.93 24.04
N HIS A 290 3.72 14.11 22.73
CA HIS A 290 3.30 13.07 21.80
C HIS A 290 4.46 12.31 21.16
N VAL A 291 5.69 12.67 21.44
CA VAL A 291 6.89 11.97 20.94
C VAL A 291 7.87 11.67 22.06
N ASN A 292 8.50 10.52 21.96
CA ASN A 292 9.57 10.13 22.88
C ASN A 292 10.90 10.75 22.44
N ALA A 293 11.83 10.92 23.38
CA ALA A 293 13.19 11.31 23.07
C ALA A 293 13.88 10.21 22.24
N LEU A 294 14.79 10.62 21.36
CA LEU A 294 15.64 9.70 20.59
C LEU A 294 16.59 8.94 21.54
N ASP A 295 16.74 7.64 21.33
CA ASP A 295 17.82 6.91 21.97
C ASP A 295 19.14 7.07 21.19
N THR A 296 20.24 6.62 21.79
CA THR A 296 21.60 6.81 21.25
C THR A 296 21.87 6.07 19.94
N LEU A 297 21.13 5.00 19.63
CA LEU A 297 21.26 4.26 18.38
C LEU A 297 20.39 4.89 17.30
N GLU A 298 19.14 5.16 17.63
CA GLU A 298 18.20 5.83 16.71
C GLU A 298 18.74 7.19 16.25
N ALA A 299 19.32 7.96 17.18
CA ALA A 299 19.93 9.26 16.90
C ALA A 299 20.97 9.22 15.78
N LYS A 300 21.66 8.09 15.59
CA LYS A 300 22.72 7.90 14.59
C LYS A 300 22.29 7.05 13.40
N SER A 301 21.07 6.54 13.38
CA SER A 301 20.58 5.69 12.32
C SER A 301 20.20 6.52 11.10
N ILE A 302 20.67 6.13 9.91
CA ILE A 302 20.40 6.88 8.68
C ILE A 302 18.93 6.72 8.28
N ALA A 303 18.31 7.83 7.91
CA ALA A 303 17.08 7.87 7.15
C ALA A 303 17.35 8.39 5.74
N TYR A 304 16.85 7.66 4.73
CA TYR A 304 16.83 8.09 3.33
C TYR A 304 15.44 8.57 2.96
N LEU A 305 15.36 9.74 2.36
CA LEU A 305 14.09 10.31 1.90
C LEU A 305 14.12 10.49 0.38
N VAL A 306 13.03 10.12 -0.28
CA VAL A 306 12.86 10.31 -1.73
C VAL A 306 11.63 11.16 -1.97
N ALA A 307 11.83 12.37 -2.48
CA ALA A 307 10.77 13.31 -2.81
C ALA A 307 10.39 13.20 -4.29
N PHE A 308 9.08 13.06 -4.56
CA PHE A 308 8.50 12.99 -5.88
C PHE A 308 7.70 14.26 -6.14
N ASP A 309 8.01 14.98 -7.23
CA ASP A 309 7.33 16.21 -7.63
C ASP A 309 5.94 15.91 -8.20
N LEU A 310 4.89 16.30 -7.49
CA LEU A 310 3.50 16.05 -7.86
C LEU A 310 3.00 16.96 -9.00
N ASP A 311 3.78 17.94 -9.43
CA ASP A 311 3.46 18.73 -10.62
C ASP A 311 3.82 17.98 -11.91
N HIS A 312 4.79 17.05 -11.84
CA HIS A 312 5.31 16.28 -12.99
C HIS A 312 4.98 14.79 -12.94
N LEU A 313 4.55 14.27 -11.79
CA LEU A 313 4.29 12.86 -11.57
C LEU A 313 2.87 12.65 -11.04
N ASP A 314 2.15 11.69 -11.63
CA ASP A 314 0.85 11.23 -11.17
C ASP A 314 1.00 10.01 -10.27
N LEU A 315 0.36 10.04 -9.10
CA LEU A 315 0.35 8.94 -8.13
C LEU A 315 -0.81 8.00 -8.40
N HIS A 316 -0.54 6.71 -8.32
CA HIS A 316 -1.52 5.63 -8.44
C HIS A 316 -1.38 4.65 -7.28
N PHE A 317 -2.45 3.90 -7.00
CA PHE A 317 -2.47 2.85 -5.99
C PHE A 317 -3.06 1.58 -6.57
N VAL A 318 -2.47 0.44 -6.24
CA VAL A 318 -2.93 -0.89 -6.65
C VAL A 318 -3.02 -1.79 -5.42
N MET A 319 -4.13 -2.50 -5.30
CA MET A 319 -4.31 -3.52 -4.28
C MET A 319 -3.61 -4.81 -4.68
N GLY A 320 -2.85 -5.36 -3.74
CA GLY A 320 -2.27 -6.68 -3.86
C GLY A 320 -3.33 -7.79 -3.91
N THR A 321 -2.97 -8.94 -4.47
CA THR A 321 -3.93 -10.04 -4.66
C THR A 321 -4.45 -10.66 -3.36
N ASP A 322 -3.77 -10.42 -2.23
CA ASP A 322 -4.19 -10.88 -0.89
C ASP A 322 -5.00 -9.83 -0.11
N HIS A 323 -5.28 -8.70 -0.70
CA HIS A 323 -5.93 -7.57 -0.06
C HIS A 323 -7.29 -7.24 -0.66
N PRO A 324 -8.16 -6.56 0.08
CA PRO A 324 -8.12 -6.40 1.53
C PRO A 324 -8.59 -7.69 2.19
N ARG A 325 -7.92 -8.22 3.17
CA ARG A 325 -8.53 -9.25 4.01
C ARG A 325 -9.69 -8.64 4.80
N LEU A 326 -10.89 -9.10 4.57
CA LEU A 326 -12.12 -8.47 5.06
C LEU A 326 -12.63 -9.06 6.39
N ASN A 327 -12.17 -10.24 6.78
CA ASN A 327 -12.53 -10.88 8.02
C ASN A 327 -11.87 -10.21 9.25
N TRP A 328 -12.34 -10.59 10.43
CA TRP A 328 -11.80 -10.10 11.70
C TRP A 328 -10.33 -10.48 11.88
N SER A 329 -9.55 -9.55 12.44
CA SER A 329 -8.17 -9.83 12.82
C SER A 329 -8.10 -10.59 14.13
N SER A 330 -7.33 -11.69 14.15
CA SER A 330 -6.99 -12.41 15.38
C SER A 330 -6.11 -11.60 16.34
N ARG A 331 -5.58 -10.46 15.90
CA ARG A 331 -4.72 -9.59 16.70
C ARG A 331 -5.47 -8.67 17.64
N ALA A 332 -6.76 -8.50 17.46
CA ALA A 332 -7.58 -7.66 18.32
C ALA A 332 -8.21 -8.50 19.44
N PRO A 333 -7.64 -8.56 20.64
CA PRO A 333 -8.10 -9.46 21.68
C PRO A 333 -9.51 -9.13 22.23
N ARG A 334 -10.02 -7.95 21.91
CA ARG A 334 -11.39 -7.50 22.26
C ARG A 334 -12.36 -7.52 21.10
N ALA A 335 -11.91 -7.90 19.91
CA ALA A 335 -12.82 -8.17 18.81
C ALA A 335 -13.73 -9.35 19.19
N PRO A 336 -14.98 -9.39 18.71
CA PRO A 336 -15.80 -10.58 18.89
C PRO A 336 -15.04 -11.78 18.34
N ALA A 337 -14.76 -12.77 19.20
CA ALA A 337 -14.11 -14.03 18.80
C ALA A 337 -15.07 -14.95 18.04
N ASP A 338 -16.28 -14.49 17.78
CA ASP A 338 -17.32 -15.25 17.09
C ASP A 338 -17.10 -15.19 15.58
N SER A 339 -16.60 -16.28 15.02
CA SER A 339 -16.36 -16.43 13.58
C SER A 339 -17.65 -16.42 12.74
N SER A 340 -18.83 -16.51 13.37
CA SER A 340 -20.12 -16.36 12.68
C SER A 340 -20.47 -14.91 12.38
N LEU A 341 -19.82 -13.94 13.06
CA LEU A 341 -20.04 -12.53 12.81
C LEU A 341 -19.25 -12.07 11.60
N LEU A 342 -19.86 -11.21 10.81
CA LEU A 342 -19.21 -10.56 9.67
C LEU A 342 -18.10 -9.61 10.16
N GLY A 343 -17.07 -9.45 9.32
CA GLY A 343 -16.03 -8.45 9.53
C GLY A 343 -16.60 -7.02 9.54
N PRO A 344 -15.75 -6.02 9.88
CA PRO A 344 -16.19 -4.64 10.12
C PRO A 344 -16.91 -3.95 8.98
N ASP A 345 -16.66 -4.38 7.73
CA ASP A 345 -17.34 -3.86 6.54
C ASP A 345 -18.70 -4.52 6.26
N GLY A 346 -19.04 -5.58 7.00
CA GLY A 346 -20.26 -6.36 6.78
C GLY A 346 -20.13 -7.39 5.65
N ILE A 347 -18.92 -7.57 5.10
CA ILE A 347 -18.59 -8.52 4.02
C ILE A 347 -17.35 -9.34 4.40
N ASP A 348 -17.18 -10.48 3.78
CA ASP A 348 -16.02 -11.38 4.00
C ASP A 348 -15.31 -11.79 2.69
N ASP A 349 -15.83 -11.39 1.52
CA ASP A 349 -15.26 -11.70 0.21
C ASP A 349 -15.35 -10.47 -0.72
N PRO A 350 -14.26 -10.04 -1.38
CA PRO A 350 -14.28 -8.97 -2.36
C PRO A 350 -14.89 -9.40 -3.71
N ALA A 351 -15.14 -10.68 -3.96
CA ALA A 351 -15.74 -11.13 -5.21
C ALA A 351 -17.10 -10.46 -5.46
N PRO A 352 -17.42 -10.11 -6.70
CA PRO A 352 -16.76 -10.44 -7.97
C PRO A 352 -15.67 -9.46 -8.42
N LEU A 353 -15.25 -8.52 -7.58
CA LEU A 353 -14.16 -7.60 -7.90
C LEU A 353 -12.81 -8.33 -7.81
N VAL A 354 -11.88 -7.96 -8.69
CA VAL A 354 -10.59 -8.67 -8.83
C VAL A 354 -9.42 -7.71 -8.61
N PRO A 355 -8.73 -7.77 -7.47
CA PRO A 355 -7.41 -7.15 -7.31
C PRO A 355 -6.38 -7.89 -8.17
N THR A 356 -5.58 -7.17 -8.96
CA THR A 356 -4.59 -7.78 -9.85
C THR A 356 -3.15 -7.71 -9.33
N GLY A 357 -2.87 -6.80 -8.40
CA GLY A 357 -1.55 -6.67 -7.79
C GLY A 357 -0.42 -6.32 -8.76
N ILE A 358 -0.72 -5.68 -9.89
CA ILE A 358 0.24 -5.34 -10.94
C ILE A 358 -0.05 -3.96 -11.52
N VAL A 359 1.00 -3.24 -11.92
CA VAL A 359 0.85 -1.99 -12.69
C VAL A 359 0.11 -2.29 -13.99
N SER A 360 -0.89 -1.47 -14.31
CA SER A 360 -1.67 -1.62 -15.54
C SER A 360 -0.81 -1.63 -16.79
N VAL A 361 -1.18 -2.47 -17.77
CA VAL A 361 -0.38 -2.71 -18.98
C VAL A 361 -0.09 -1.44 -19.79
N TRP A 362 -0.99 -0.45 -19.76
CA TRP A 362 -0.78 0.84 -20.43
C TRP A 362 0.14 1.78 -19.67
N ASP A 363 0.26 1.65 -18.34
CA ASP A 363 1.12 2.49 -17.50
C ASP A 363 2.55 1.98 -17.39
N THR A 364 2.79 0.69 -17.68
CA THR A 364 4.11 0.05 -17.53
C THR A 364 5.24 0.84 -18.21
N ARG A 365 4.98 1.44 -19.38
CA ARG A 365 5.99 2.18 -20.14
C ARG A 365 6.27 3.60 -19.63
N VAL A 366 5.37 4.15 -18.83
CA VAL A 366 5.47 5.51 -18.28
C VAL A 366 5.68 5.52 -16.78
N THR A 367 5.71 4.33 -16.16
CA THR A 367 5.98 4.19 -14.72
C THR A 367 7.39 4.66 -14.41
N ALA A 368 7.50 5.62 -13.48
CA ALA A 368 8.76 6.22 -13.04
C ALA A 368 9.28 5.59 -11.74
N ALA A 369 8.38 5.16 -10.85
CA ALA A 369 8.75 4.56 -9.58
C ALA A 369 7.62 3.64 -9.05
N THR A 370 7.99 2.68 -8.19
CA THR A 370 7.05 1.90 -7.38
C THR A 370 7.54 1.81 -5.94
N PHE A 371 6.62 1.74 -4.97
CA PHE A 371 6.97 1.47 -3.58
C PHE A 371 5.86 0.72 -2.84
N ALA A 372 6.22 -0.06 -1.82
CA ALA A 372 5.30 -0.85 -1.03
C ALA A 372 4.26 0.03 -0.30
N GLY A 373 3.00 -0.37 -0.31
CA GLY A 373 1.87 0.48 0.08
C GLY A 373 1.57 0.53 1.58
N GLY A 374 2.14 -0.36 2.39
CA GLY A 374 1.93 -0.36 3.85
C GLY A 374 1.45 -1.69 4.42
N PHE A 375 0.98 -1.67 5.66
CA PHE A 375 0.59 -2.86 6.40
C PHE A 375 -0.55 -3.62 5.72
N LYS A 376 -0.49 -4.95 5.77
CA LYS A 376 -1.67 -5.77 5.51
C LYS A 376 -2.79 -5.36 6.49
N ARG A 377 -4.04 -5.38 6.03
CA ARG A 377 -5.19 -4.98 6.86
C ARG A 377 -5.25 -5.74 8.18
N GLU A 378 -5.05 -7.05 8.14
CA GLU A 378 -5.03 -7.91 9.34
C GLU A 378 -3.90 -7.58 10.31
N HIS A 379 -2.75 -7.08 9.80
CA HIS A 379 -1.62 -6.65 10.62
C HIS A 379 -1.85 -5.26 11.22
N GLY A 380 -2.71 -4.47 10.61
CA GLY A 380 -3.10 -3.15 11.08
C GLY A 380 -4.18 -3.15 12.17
N ALA A 381 -4.51 -4.30 12.73
CA ALA A 381 -5.48 -4.39 13.81
C ALA A 381 -4.93 -3.73 15.08
N PHE A 382 -5.74 -2.84 15.65
CA PHE A 382 -5.43 -2.17 16.90
C PHE A 382 -5.80 -3.07 18.09
N HIS A 383 -4.82 -3.38 18.94
CA HIS A 383 -5.04 -4.23 20.12
C HIS A 383 -5.54 -3.44 21.33
N PHE A 384 -5.04 -2.20 21.48
CA PHE A 384 -5.26 -1.36 22.65
C PHE A 384 -5.45 0.09 22.22
N GLY A 385 -5.71 0.95 23.20
CA GLY A 385 -5.85 2.37 22.97
C GLY A 385 -7.20 2.78 22.34
N PRO A 386 -7.39 4.07 22.05
CA PRO A 386 -8.65 4.60 21.55
C PRO A 386 -9.11 3.97 20.24
N MET A 387 -8.17 3.74 19.31
CA MET A 387 -8.51 3.20 17.98
C MET A 387 -9.00 1.76 18.04
N ALA A 388 -8.52 0.95 19.01
CA ALA A 388 -9.03 -0.40 19.21
C ALA A 388 -10.51 -0.42 19.61
N LEU A 389 -10.96 0.59 20.35
CA LEU A 389 -12.36 0.73 20.75
C LEU A 389 -13.24 1.16 19.57
N HIS A 390 -12.75 2.03 18.70
CA HIS A 390 -13.50 2.50 17.55
C HIS A 390 -13.56 1.46 16.43
N ASN A 391 -12.46 0.79 16.19
CA ASN A 391 -12.28 -0.04 15.00
C ASN A 391 -12.45 -1.53 15.28
N GLN A 392 -12.61 -1.94 16.53
CA GLN A 392 -12.82 -3.34 16.94
C GLN A 392 -11.88 -4.34 16.25
N GLY A 393 -10.66 -3.89 15.96
CA GLY A 393 -9.57 -4.72 15.52
C GLY A 393 -9.01 -4.53 14.15
N THR A 394 -9.76 -4.22 13.12
CA THR A 394 -9.15 -4.13 11.79
C THR A 394 -9.89 -3.19 10.89
N HIS A 395 -9.19 -2.17 10.43
CA HIS A 395 -9.91 -1.21 9.64
C HIS A 395 -9.12 -0.24 8.83
N TYR A 396 -8.16 -0.68 8.06
CA TYR A 396 -7.68 0.17 6.98
C TYR A 396 -8.69 0.16 5.85
N GLY A 397 -9.08 1.34 5.40
CA GLY A 397 -9.91 1.52 4.23
C GLY A 397 -9.09 1.57 2.95
N PHE A 398 -9.69 1.08 1.85
CA PHE A 398 -9.07 1.00 0.53
C PHE A 398 -10.05 1.41 -0.55
N ILE A 399 -9.61 2.30 -1.45
CA ILE A 399 -10.33 2.66 -2.67
C ILE A 399 -9.33 2.54 -3.84
N GLU A 400 -9.69 1.78 -4.86
CA GLU A 400 -8.94 1.67 -6.11
C GLU A 400 -9.86 2.00 -7.28
N GLU A 401 -9.43 2.90 -8.17
CA GLU A 401 -10.21 3.39 -9.31
C GLU A 401 -11.66 3.81 -8.95
N GLY A 402 -11.81 4.44 -7.78
CA GLY A 402 -13.09 4.92 -7.27
C GLY A 402 -13.99 3.85 -6.66
N VAL A 403 -13.50 2.61 -6.57
CA VAL A 403 -14.24 1.46 -6.03
C VAL A 403 -13.81 1.20 -4.60
N VAL A 404 -14.79 1.17 -3.69
CA VAL A 404 -14.59 0.94 -2.26
C VAL A 404 -14.41 -0.55 -2.00
N PHE A 405 -13.20 -0.98 -1.67
CA PHE A 405 -12.91 -2.34 -1.21
C PHE A 405 -13.08 -2.47 0.31
N SER A 406 -12.82 -1.41 1.02
CA SER A 406 -13.06 -1.30 2.46
C SER A 406 -13.30 0.16 2.82
N ARG A 407 -14.23 0.40 3.74
CA ARG A 407 -14.64 1.75 4.16
C ARG A 407 -13.49 2.50 4.80
N LEU A 408 -13.41 3.81 4.52
CA LEU A 408 -12.47 4.70 5.20
C LEU A 408 -12.96 4.99 6.61
N ASN A 409 -12.07 4.87 7.59
CA ASN A 409 -12.35 5.08 9.00
C ASN A 409 -11.76 6.39 9.50
N ALA A 410 -12.53 7.10 10.31
CA ALA A 410 -12.09 8.36 10.91
C ALA A 410 -10.90 8.16 11.85
N GLY A 411 -10.00 9.16 11.89
CA GLY A 411 -8.81 9.19 12.74
C GLY A 411 -7.59 8.50 12.11
N LEU A 412 -7.74 7.80 10.97
CA LEU A 412 -6.61 7.13 10.31
C LEU A 412 -5.97 8.00 9.24
N SER A 413 -4.62 7.98 9.21
CA SER A 413 -3.87 8.60 8.12
C SER A 413 -4.26 7.99 6.78
N THR A 414 -4.55 8.84 5.82
CA THR A 414 -5.12 8.45 4.52
C THR A 414 -4.40 9.21 3.41
N VAL A 415 -3.76 8.47 2.51
CA VAL A 415 -3.36 9.01 1.20
C VAL A 415 -4.60 9.01 0.32
N LEU A 416 -4.87 10.13 -0.32
CA LEU A 416 -5.97 10.36 -1.25
C LEU A 416 -5.42 10.80 -2.59
N VAL A 417 -5.93 10.23 -3.67
CA VAL A 417 -5.75 10.76 -5.03
C VAL A 417 -7.12 11.04 -5.61
N MET A 418 -7.36 12.28 -5.94
CA MET A 418 -8.63 12.71 -6.51
C MET A 418 -8.71 12.40 -8.01
N GLN A 419 -9.90 12.50 -8.58
CA GLN A 419 -10.14 12.26 -10.00
C GLN A 419 -9.29 13.14 -10.93
N ASP A 420 -9.01 14.37 -10.52
CA ASP A 420 -8.19 15.35 -11.24
C ASP A 420 -6.67 15.13 -11.05
N GLY A 421 -6.27 14.11 -10.30
CA GLY A 421 -4.87 13.80 -9.97
C GLY A 421 -4.34 14.56 -8.76
N TYR A 422 -5.16 15.36 -8.06
CA TYR A 422 -4.74 16.01 -6.83
C TYR A 422 -4.46 14.98 -5.74
N VAL A 423 -3.25 15.00 -5.19
CA VAL A 423 -2.83 14.11 -4.09
C VAL A 423 -2.98 14.84 -2.76
N ASP A 424 -3.56 14.19 -1.77
CA ASP A 424 -3.62 14.68 -0.40
C ASP A 424 -3.21 13.59 0.60
N LEU A 425 -2.74 14.01 1.77
CA LEU A 425 -2.47 13.16 2.92
C LEU A 425 -3.05 13.84 4.15
N ARG A 426 -3.93 13.14 4.85
CA ARG A 426 -4.61 13.68 6.05
C ARG A 426 -5.10 12.57 6.97
N ALA A 427 -5.44 12.92 8.20
CA ALA A 427 -6.29 12.06 9.02
C ALA A 427 -7.74 12.17 8.50
N TRP A 428 -8.30 11.06 7.99
CA TRP A 428 -9.67 11.02 7.50
C TRP A 428 -10.66 11.39 8.60
N GLN A 429 -11.68 12.18 8.25
CA GLN A 429 -12.75 12.55 9.14
C GLN A 429 -14.09 12.11 8.55
N ALA A 430 -15.12 11.90 9.40
CA ALA A 430 -16.46 11.57 8.92
C ALA A 430 -17.03 12.69 8.01
N THR A 431 -16.63 13.93 8.24
CA THR A 431 -16.97 15.10 7.42
C THR A 431 -16.36 15.08 6.03
N ASP A 432 -15.36 14.23 5.76
CA ASP A 432 -14.74 14.07 4.44
C ASP A 432 -15.57 13.15 3.50
N SER A 433 -16.63 12.51 4.00
CA SER A 433 -17.48 11.60 3.21
C SER A 433 -17.98 12.16 1.87
N PRO A 434 -18.27 13.46 1.72
CA PRO A 434 -18.65 14.03 0.42
C PRO A 434 -17.57 13.93 -0.65
N LEU A 435 -16.28 13.77 -0.26
CA LEU A 435 -15.17 13.62 -1.18
C LEU A 435 -15.17 12.25 -1.88
N LEU A 436 -15.79 11.22 -1.25
CA LEU A 436 -15.76 9.82 -1.73
C LEU A 436 -16.10 9.67 -3.22
N LYS A 437 -17.04 10.46 -3.73
CA LYS A 437 -17.45 10.38 -5.14
C LYS A 437 -16.30 10.64 -6.11
N ASN A 438 -15.40 11.54 -5.74
CA ASN A 438 -14.31 12.02 -6.60
C ASN A 438 -12.93 11.44 -6.19
N ILE A 439 -12.88 10.55 -5.21
CA ILE A 439 -11.66 9.85 -4.84
C ILE A 439 -11.41 8.75 -5.84
N ARG A 440 -10.28 8.81 -6.55
CA ARG A 440 -9.82 7.76 -7.44
C ARG A 440 -9.10 6.67 -6.67
N TYR A 441 -8.18 7.06 -5.78
CA TYR A 441 -7.45 6.14 -4.92
C TYR A 441 -7.46 6.62 -3.48
N ALA A 442 -7.61 5.70 -2.55
CA ALA A 442 -7.39 5.96 -1.13
C ALA A 442 -6.79 4.74 -0.43
N ARG A 443 -5.84 5.00 0.45
CA ARG A 443 -5.25 3.95 1.29
C ARG A 443 -4.97 4.49 2.68
N GLN A 444 -5.54 3.82 3.67
CA GLN A 444 -5.33 4.14 5.08
C GLN A 444 -4.22 3.31 5.69
N ASN A 445 -3.47 3.89 6.64
CA ASN A 445 -2.46 3.16 7.38
C ASN A 445 -2.11 3.85 8.71
N GLY A 446 -2.48 3.24 9.81
CA GLY A 446 -2.18 3.76 11.15
C GLY A 446 -2.78 5.12 11.47
N VAL A 447 -2.37 5.67 12.59
CA VAL A 447 -2.66 7.04 13.01
C VAL A 447 -1.63 8.01 12.45
N PRO A 448 -1.89 9.34 12.42
CA PRO A 448 -0.92 10.31 11.90
C PRO A 448 0.42 10.28 12.65
N LEU A 449 1.54 10.24 11.90
CA LEU A 449 2.86 10.56 12.42
C LEU A 449 3.04 12.07 12.58
N ILE A 450 2.67 12.81 11.53
CA ILE A 450 2.58 14.27 11.51
C ILE A 450 1.17 14.64 11.09
N GLN A 451 0.62 15.66 11.70
CA GLN A 451 -0.67 16.24 11.38
C GLN A 451 -0.53 17.76 11.26
N PHE A 452 -1.16 18.33 10.25
CA PHE A 452 -1.16 19.78 10.05
C PHE A 452 -1.89 20.49 11.18
N ASP A 453 -1.20 21.45 11.81
CA ASP A 453 -1.78 22.37 12.78
C ASP A 453 -2.10 23.70 12.10
N PRO A 454 -3.39 24.01 11.85
CA PRO A 454 -3.77 25.26 11.18
C PRO A 454 -3.48 26.52 12.00
N ALA A 455 -3.36 26.40 13.32
CA ALA A 455 -3.05 27.54 14.18
C ALA A 455 -1.57 27.94 14.08
N ARG A 456 -0.68 26.95 13.88
CA ARG A 456 0.76 27.15 13.71
C ARG A 456 1.16 27.26 12.23
N GLY A 457 0.33 26.74 11.32
CA GLY A 457 0.64 26.66 9.88
C GLY A 457 1.70 25.64 9.52
N VAL A 458 2.02 24.70 10.40
CA VAL A 458 3.06 23.67 10.25
C VAL A 458 2.53 22.28 10.62
N GLY A 459 3.24 21.24 10.22
CA GLY A 459 3.01 19.89 10.70
C GLY A 459 3.58 19.69 12.10
N VAL A 460 2.80 19.07 12.98
CA VAL A 460 3.20 18.71 14.34
C VAL A 460 3.04 17.21 14.54
N PRO A 461 3.75 16.60 15.49
CA PRO A 461 3.55 15.19 15.83
C PRO A 461 2.10 14.87 16.12
N GLY A 462 1.62 13.74 15.58
CA GLY A 462 0.26 13.27 15.83
C GLY A 462 0.05 12.88 17.30
N ALA A 463 -1.16 13.11 17.82
CA ALA A 463 -1.48 12.93 19.24
C ALA A 463 -1.27 11.50 19.79
N LEU A 464 -1.11 10.49 18.93
CA LEU A 464 -0.98 9.09 19.30
C LEU A 464 0.38 8.48 18.89
N VAL A 465 1.37 9.30 18.53
CA VAL A 465 2.67 8.80 18.05
C VAL A 465 3.38 7.97 19.11
N ASN A 466 3.44 8.44 20.35
CA ASN A 466 4.07 7.73 21.44
C ASN A 466 3.15 6.74 22.19
N ASP A 467 1.90 6.60 21.78
CA ASP A 467 0.97 5.59 22.31
C ASP A 467 1.06 4.27 21.51
N TRP A 468 2.25 3.95 21.04
CA TRP A 468 2.55 2.80 20.20
C TRP A 468 2.42 1.48 20.94
N GLY A 469 2.91 1.40 22.16
CA GLY A 469 2.90 0.19 22.97
C GLY A 469 1.52 -0.35 23.30
N ARG A 470 0.48 0.45 23.09
CA ARG A 470 -0.91 0.02 23.22
C ARG A 470 -1.49 -0.55 21.93
N GLY A 471 -0.66 -0.75 20.91
CA GLY A 471 -1.06 -1.40 19.67
C GLY A 471 -1.83 -0.50 18.71
N ASN A 472 -1.65 0.82 18.78
CA ASN A 472 -2.23 1.76 17.82
C ASN A 472 -1.62 1.61 16.41
N TRP A 473 -0.57 0.82 16.31
CA TRP A 473 0.20 0.60 15.09
C TRP A 473 0.39 -0.89 14.88
N SER A 474 -0.06 -1.42 13.78
CA SER A 474 0.24 -2.73 13.22
C SER A 474 0.67 -3.85 14.19
N GLY A 475 0.03 -3.94 15.36
CA GLY A 475 0.28 -5.02 16.31
C GLY A 475 1.64 -4.98 17.02
N SER A 476 2.42 -3.92 16.89
CA SER A 476 3.55 -3.68 17.78
C SER A 476 3.05 -3.49 19.21
N VAL A 477 3.66 -4.18 20.16
CA VAL A 477 3.30 -4.07 21.58
C VAL A 477 4.32 -3.24 22.36
N LYS A 478 5.37 -2.77 21.70
CA LYS A 478 6.44 -1.97 22.27
C LYS A 478 6.58 -0.67 21.51
N GLU A 479 6.30 0.44 22.16
CA GLU A 479 6.45 1.80 21.61
C GLU A 479 7.91 2.17 21.33
N ASP A 480 8.84 1.59 22.06
CA ASP A 480 10.27 1.76 21.94
C ASP A 480 10.91 0.80 20.92
N LEU A 481 10.10 0.01 20.22
CA LEU A 481 10.62 -0.92 19.22
C LEU A 481 11.22 -0.17 18.04
N ARG A 482 12.55 -0.10 18.01
CA ARG A 482 13.30 0.32 16.82
C ARG A 482 13.35 -0.81 15.81
N THR A 483 13.15 -0.49 14.56
CA THR A 483 13.25 -1.42 13.44
C THR A 483 13.30 -0.66 12.13
N LEU A 484 13.59 -1.37 11.05
CA LEU A 484 13.41 -0.89 9.69
C LEU A 484 11.97 -0.47 9.46
N ARG A 485 11.74 0.77 8.99
CA ARG A 485 10.41 1.33 8.72
C ARG A 485 10.37 2.14 7.44
N ALA A 486 9.18 2.23 6.86
CA ALA A 486 8.88 3.16 5.79
C ALA A 486 7.73 4.10 6.19
N GLY A 487 7.72 5.29 5.61
CA GLY A 487 6.66 6.26 5.81
C GLY A 487 6.46 7.14 4.59
N LEU A 488 5.35 7.87 4.57
CA LEU A 488 5.05 8.89 3.58
C LEU A 488 4.80 10.23 4.26
N CYS A 489 5.17 11.29 3.58
CA CYS A 489 4.91 12.65 3.99
C CYS A 489 4.44 13.49 2.80
N LEU A 490 3.47 14.36 3.03
CA LEU A 490 3.10 15.42 2.10
C LEU A 490 3.84 16.70 2.48
N LEU A 491 4.65 17.18 1.55
CA LEU A 491 5.37 18.43 1.67
C LEU A 491 4.76 19.45 0.71
N THR A 492 4.47 20.63 1.20
CA THR A 492 4.00 21.77 0.39
C THR A 492 4.89 22.95 0.64
N GLN A 493 5.52 23.49 -0.40
CA GLN A 493 6.34 24.67 -0.32
C GLN A 493 5.99 25.64 -1.45
N LYS A 494 5.66 26.89 -1.14
CA LYS A 494 5.20 27.87 -2.13
C LYS A 494 4.06 27.27 -2.96
N ASN A 495 4.29 27.07 -4.27
CA ASN A 495 3.33 26.49 -5.21
C ASN A 495 3.68 25.07 -5.64
N GLN A 496 4.74 24.45 -5.09
CA GLN A 496 5.16 23.08 -5.40
C GLN A 496 4.73 22.12 -4.30
N ARG A 497 4.42 20.90 -4.71
CA ARG A 497 3.99 19.83 -3.81
C ARG A 497 4.80 18.57 -4.08
N PHE A 498 5.24 17.94 -3.00
CA PHE A 498 6.00 16.70 -3.08
C PHE A 498 5.35 15.62 -2.21
N LEU A 499 5.30 14.41 -2.73
CA LEU A 499 5.11 13.24 -1.88
C LEU A 499 6.49 12.68 -1.56
N VAL A 500 6.80 12.62 -0.28
CA VAL A 500 8.12 12.16 0.20
C VAL A 500 7.98 10.77 0.79
N TYR A 501 8.68 9.81 0.22
CA TYR A 501 8.87 8.49 0.80
C TYR A 501 10.08 8.50 1.73
N GLY A 502 9.92 8.00 2.96
CA GLY A 502 10.99 7.86 3.94
C GLY A 502 11.30 6.38 4.20
N TYR A 503 12.59 6.02 4.12
CA TYR A 503 13.16 4.77 4.57
C TYR A 503 14.02 5.03 5.79
N PHE A 504 13.70 4.37 6.88
CA PHE A 504 14.35 4.52 8.17
C PHE A 504 15.02 3.20 8.53
N SER A 505 16.35 3.18 8.55
CA SER A 505 17.11 1.95 8.75
C SER A 505 16.86 1.31 10.13
N ASP A 506 16.66 2.12 11.15
CA ASP A 506 16.34 1.68 12.52
C ASP A 506 15.66 2.82 13.30
N ALA A 507 14.34 2.85 13.34
CA ALA A 507 13.58 3.95 13.92
C ALA A 507 12.35 3.50 14.71
N THR A 508 11.97 4.33 15.69
CA THR A 508 10.65 4.35 16.34
C THR A 508 9.71 5.28 15.56
N PRO A 509 8.39 5.24 15.80
CA PRO A 509 7.47 6.24 15.26
C PRO A 509 7.81 7.68 15.68
N SER A 510 8.32 7.86 16.90
CA SER A 510 8.76 9.17 17.39
C SER A 510 9.93 9.71 16.59
N GLY A 511 10.95 8.89 16.31
CA GLY A 511 12.08 9.27 15.46
C GLY A 511 11.65 9.58 14.03
N MET A 512 10.74 8.77 13.45
CA MET A 512 10.16 9.08 12.14
C MET A 512 9.45 10.44 12.13
N ALA A 513 8.64 10.74 13.16
CA ALA A 513 7.93 12.01 13.27
C ALA A 513 8.91 13.19 13.32
N ARG A 514 10.00 13.09 14.12
CA ARG A 514 11.03 14.13 14.20
C ARG A 514 11.75 14.37 12.87
N VAL A 515 12.09 13.31 12.15
CA VAL A 515 12.69 13.43 10.81
C VAL A 515 11.71 14.11 9.85
N PHE A 516 10.46 13.67 9.78
CA PHE A 516 9.47 14.30 8.91
C PHE A 516 9.19 15.75 9.29
N GLN A 517 9.23 16.09 10.58
CA GLN A 517 9.12 17.47 11.07
C GLN A 517 10.29 18.33 10.57
N ALA A 518 11.52 17.82 10.65
CA ALA A 518 12.70 18.51 10.18
C ALA A 518 12.65 18.81 8.66
N TYR A 519 12.00 17.95 7.87
CA TYR A 519 11.76 18.18 6.44
C TYR A 519 10.50 18.99 6.15
N HIS A 520 9.90 19.62 7.15
CA HIS A 520 8.72 20.49 7.02
C HIS A 520 7.49 19.78 6.45
N CYS A 521 7.35 18.50 6.74
CA CYS A 521 6.18 17.72 6.35
C CYS A 521 4.90 18.31 6.94
N ARG A 522 3.89 18.52 6.09
CA ARG A 522 2.58 18.99 6.51
C ARG A 522 1.80 17.89 7.23
N ASP A 523 1.75 16.73 6.61
CA ASP A 523 1.13 15.52 7.13
C ASP A 523 2.04 14.33 6.83
N ALA A 524 2.10 13.34 7.72
CA ALA A 524 2.89 12.13 7.50
C ALA A 524 2.20 10.89 8.07
N MET A 525 2.46 9.76 7.43
CA MET A 525 1.95 8.46 7.83
C MET A 525 3.04 7.39 7.82
N HIS A 526 2.87 6.40 8.67
CA HIS A 526 3.67 5.18 8.62
C HIS A 526 3.18 4.26 7.49
N LEU A 527 4.08 3.55 6.80
CA LEU A 527 3.71 2.53 5.83
C LEU A 527 3.88 1.12 6.42
N ASP A 528 5.00 0.43 6.15
CA ASP A 528 5.24 -0.91 6.66
C ASP A 528 6.63 -0.98 7.31
N MET A 529 7.00 -2.13 7.89
CA MET A 529 8.22 -2.28 8.68
C MET A 529 8.80 -3.70 8.64
N ASN A 530 9.96 -3.88 9.25
CA ASN A 530 10.63 -5.14 9.58
C ASN A 530 11.32 -5.89 8.44
N ALA A 531 11.15 -5.51 7.17
CA ALA A 531 11.79 -6.21 6.06
C ALA A 531 11.91 -5.33 4.81
N LEU A 532 12.91 -5.58 3.97
CA LEU A 532 13.10 -4.86 2.70
C LEU A 532 11.91 -5.00 1.76
N GLU A 533 11.23 -6.14 1.75
CA GLU A 533 10.03 -6.35 0.94
C GLU A 533 8.84 -5.47 1.36
N HIS A 534 8.83 -5.04 2.63
CA HIS A 534 7.81 -4.17 3.21
C HIS A 534 8.13 -2.69 3.00
N THR A 535 9.41 -2.39 2.76
CA THR A 535 9.94 -1.04 2.56
C THR A 535 10.57 -0.89 1.18
N TYR A 536 10.12 -1.68 0.21
CA TYR A 536 10.62 -1.66 -1.17
C TYR A 536 10.34 -0.34 -1.86
N LEU A 537 11.34 0.20 -2.54
CA LEU A 537 11.22 1.30 -3.49
C LEU A 537 12.18 1.07 -4.66
N ALA A 538 11.67 1.23 -5.88
CA ALA A 538 12.46 1.20 -7.11
C ALA A 538 12.09 2.36 -8.04
N ILE A 539 13.10 2.87 -8.76
CA ILE A 539 13.01 3.91 -9.79
C ILE A 539 13.26 3.25 -11.15
N TYR A 540 12.52 3.69 -12.17
CA TYR A 540 12.60 3.13 -13.51
C TYR A 540 13.01 4.17 -14.54
N SER A 541 14.03 3.82 -15.33
CA SER A 541 14.45 4.60 -16.50
C SER A 541 14.14 3.81 -17.77
N HIS A 542 13.33 4.36 -18.64
CA HIS A 542 12.93 3.74 -19.90
C HIS A 542 13.86 4.16 -21.02
N GLY A 543 14.58 3.21 -21.60
CA GLY A 543 15.52 3.44 -22.69
C GLY A 543 15.28 2.49 -23.88
N THR A 544 16.01 2.70 -24.96
CA THR A 544 15.93 1.86 -26.18
C THR A 544 16.32 0.39 -25.95
N LYS A 545 17.08 0.12 -24.88
CA LYS A 545 17.51 -1.23 -24.47
C LYS A 545 16.59 -1.90 -23.45
N GLY A 546 15.48 -1.25 -23.07
CA GLY A 546 14.55 -1.74 -22.06
C GLY A 546 14.47 -0.83 -20.83
N ILE A 547 14.03 -1.40 -19.72
CA ILE A 547 13.85 -0.71 -18.45
C ILE A 547 15.11 -0.93 -17.60
N ALA A 548 15.78 0.16 -17.21
CA ALA A 548 16.81 0.12 -16.17
C ALA A 548 16.14 0.35 -14.80
N ILE A 549 16.52 -0.44 -13.82
CA ILE A 549 15.95 -0.44 -12.48
C ILE A 549 17.03 0.03 -11.50
N GLU A 550 16.68 0.98 -10.65
CA GLU A 550 17.50 1.43 -9.53
C GLU A 550 16.69 1.25 -8.25
N HIS A 551 17.22 0.51 -7.29
CA HIS A 551 16.58 0.29 -6.00
C HIS A 551 17.05 1.34 -4.99
N LEU A 552 16.21 1.62 -3.99
CA LEU A 552 16.62 2.56 -2.94
C LEU A 552 17.83 2.02 -2.17
N ILE A 553 17.76 0.77 -1.73
CA ILE A 553 18.74 0.16 -0.82
C ILE A 553 19.31 -1.12 -1.41
N VAL A 554 20.61 -1.33 -1.19
CA VAL A 554 21.30 -2.59 -1.47
C VAL A 554 20.51 -3.78 -0.91
N GLY A 555 20.27 -4.76 -1.76
CA GLY A 555 19.51 -5.97 -1.42
C GLY A 555 18.04 -5.94 -1.84
N MET A 556 17.45 -4.78 -2.13
CA MET A 556 16.09 -4.73 -2.69
C MET A 556 16.02 -5.37 -4.09
N ALA A 557 17.11 -5.34 -4.86
CA ALA A 557 17.18 -6.04 -6.16
C ALA A 557 16.89 -7.54 -6.06
N SER A 558 17.17 -8.16 -4.90
CA SER A 558 16.87 -9.58 -4.66
C SER A 558 15.37 -9.87 -4.55
N LEU A 559 14.55 -8.85 -4.44
CA LEU A 559 13.08 -8.94 -4.40
C LEU A 559 12.46 -8.93 -5.80
N ASP A 560 13.22 -8.55 -6.81
CA ASP A 560 12.83 -8.70 -8.20
C ASP A 560 12.84 -10.18 -8.59
N ARG A 561 12.26 -10.49 -9.73
CA ARG A 561 12.21 -11.86 -10.22
C ARG A 561 13.17 -12.05 -11.39
N ASP A 562 13.97 -13.10 -11.34
CA ASP A 562 14.71 -13.54 -12.51
C ASP A 562 13.77 -14.29 -13.46
N LEU A 563 13.54 -13.70 -14.62
CA LEU A 563 12.87 -14.33 -15.75
C LEU A 563 13.92 -14.73 -16.78
N ALA A 564 13.56 -15.62 -17.71
CA ALA A 564 14.45 -16.01 -18.81
C ALA A 564 14.94 -14.81 -19.67
N ALA A 565 14.19 -13.71 -19.67
CA ALA A 565 14.50 -12.47 -20.36
C ALA A 565 15.32 -11.47 -19.53
N GLY A 566 15.67 -11.80 -18.30
CA GLY A 566 16.40 -10.92 -17.38
C GLY A 566 15.59 -10.56 -16.12
N PRO A 567 16.12 -9.67 -15.26
CA PRO A 567 15.44 -9.26 -14.04
C PRO A 567 14.12 -8.58 -14.36
N SER A 568 13.06 -9.03 -13.70
CA SER A 568 11.70 -8.51 -13.83
C SER A 568 11.38 -7.68 -12.60
N PRO A 569 11.16 -6.37 -12.74
CA PRO A 569 10.90 -5.52 -11.60
C PRO A 569 9.63 -5.93 -10.89
N ARG A 570 9.69 -5.91 -9.55
CA ARG A 570 8.55 -6.15 -8.69
C ARG A 570 7.43 -5.16 -9.03
N PHE A 571 6.17 -5.59 -8.93
CA PHE A 571 4.95 -4.85 -9.24
C PHE A 571 4.71 -4.53 -10.73
N LEU A 572 5.76 -4.44 -11.54
CA LEU A 572 5.65 -3.95 -12.91
C LEU A 572 5.33 -5.05 -13.93
N VAL A 573 5.82 -6.26 -13.71
CA VAL A 573 5.71 -7.37 -14.70
C VAL A 573 4.98 -8.59 -14.15
N THR A 574 5.01 -8.78 -12.83
CA THR A 574 4.34 -9.92 -12.19
C THR A 574 3.43 -9.45 -11.07
N PRO A 575 2.22 -10.03 -10.94
CA PRO A 575 1.35 -9.75 -9.81
C PRO A 575 2.05 -9.96 -8.47
N ASP A 576 1.75 -9.07 -7.51
CA ASP A 576 2.24 -9.16 -6.13
C ASP A 576 1.06 -9.33 -5.18
N ASN A 577 1.32 -9.95 -4.03
CA ASN A 577 0.30 -10.15 -3.01
C ASN A 577 0.07 -8.92 -2.15
N ARG A 578 0.99 -7.94 -2.18
CA ARG A 578 0.97 -6.72 -1.37
C ARG A 578 0.51 -5.51 -2.17
N ASP A 579 -0.13 -4.59 -1.48
CA ASP A 579 -0.46 -3.26 -2.00
C ASP A 579 0.81 -2.49 -2.32
N PHE A 580 0.71 -1.65 -3.32
CA PHE A 580 1.79 -0.74 -3.67
C PHE A 580 1.26 0.55 -4.30
N PHE A 581 2.11 1.57 -4.28
CA PHE A 581 1.93 2.79 -5.03
C PHE A 581 2.90 2.81 -6.21
N TYR A 582 2.51 3.50 -7.27
CA TYR A 582 3.41 3.78 -8.37
C TYR A 582 3.22 5.19 -8.90
N PHE A 583 4.28 5.75 -9.46
CA PHE A 583 4.26 7.03 -10.15
C PHE A 583 4.36 6.83 -11.65
N THR A 584 3.56 7.57 -12.40
CA THR A 584 3.72 7.73 -13.84
C THR A 584 4.15 9.15 -14.16
N ARG A 585 4.94 9.30 -15.25
CA ARG A 585 5.25 10.64 -15.75
C ARG A 585 4.00 11.27 -16.32
N ARG A 586 3.73 12.50 -15.90
CA ARG A 586 2.63 13.28 -16.47
C ARG A 586 2.98 13.60 -17.93
N VAL A 587 2.16 13.14 -18.84
CA VAL A 587 2.29 13.51 -20.25
C VAL A 587 1.68 14.89 -20.40
N GLU A 588 2.45 15.88 -20.83
CA GLU A 588 1.90 17.18 -21.22
C GLU A 588 0.79 16.96 -22.25
N ARG A 589 -0.44 17.35 -21.88
CA ARG A 589 -1.62 17.24 -22.73
C ARG A 589 -1.74 18.44 -23.65
#